data_63ee9215ccd49aebb8da307bf9dcf42d
#
_entry.id   63ee9215ccd49aebb8da307bf9dcf42d
#
_cell.length_a   1.000
_cell.length_b   1.000
_cell.length_c   1.000
_cell.angle_alpha   90.00
_cell.angle_beta   90.00
_cell.angle_gamma   90.00
#
_symmetry.space_group_name_H-M   'P 1'
#
loop_
_entity.id
_entity.type
_entity.pdbx_description
1 polymer ?
#
loop_
_entity_poly.entity_id
_entity_poly.type
_entity_poly.pdbx_seq_one_letter_code
_entity_poly.pdbx_strand_id
1 'polypeptide(L)'
;MANSFFSGLVYENVRISLGSIRSHMLRTILTVLIIAFGIMALVGILTSIDAIKYYLNDNFQMMGANTLTIRNRPMQVHMGGRPPKAKFFREITYDEAMRFKTEYAFPSNTSVYLYATGTATLKYASSKTNPNIPVIGSDDDYLATSGYELAKGRNFTPSEVFYGSNSVIIGSNIVKQIFKNNEEPVGRFITVGPGRYLVIGVLKEKGSSMGFNPDNNCFVPLNNVREKFPRPNASYSINITTSDGTLLDAAEGEAAGLLRVIRKQNVGEEDSFDISKSDNLANMLFENLKYLRLAATIIGIITLIGAAIGLMNIMLVSVTERTREIGVRKAIGATRRTIRNQFLVEAVVIAQLGGLLGIIFGIAIGNGLSLAIGSSFLVPWPWILLGVTLCFGVALVSGLLPANKAANLDPVDSLRYE
;
A
#
# COMPACT_ATOMS: atom_id res chain seq x y z
N MET A 1 -26.50 42.97 -7.73
CA MET A 1 -27.91 42.49 -7.60
C MET A 1 -28.18 41.13 -8.26
N ALA A 2 -27.51 40.72 -9.33
CA ALA A 2 -27.73 39.38 -9.96
C ALA A 2 -27.30 38.16 -9.10
N ASN A 3 -26.22 38.29 -8.31
CA ASN A 3 -25.73 37.19 -7.46
C ASN A 3 -26.61 36.86 -6.25
N SER A 4 -27.37 37.83 -5.68
CA SER A 4 -28.27 37.58 -4.57
C SER A 4 -29.57 36.90 -4.99
N PHE A 5 -30.01 37.12 -6.20
CA PHE A 5 -31.22 36.50 -6.77
C PHE A 5 -30.96 35.03 -7.15
N PHE A 6 -29.75 34.70 -7.63
CA PHE A 6 -29.36 33.32 -7.91
C PHE A 6 -29.24 32.46 -6.65
N SER A 7 -28.71 33.02 -5.57
CA SER A 7 -28.58 32.32 -4.29
C SER A 7 -29.94 32.04 -3.63
N GLY A 8 -30.90 32.97 -3.74
CA GLY A 8 -32.26 32.80 -3.22
C GLY A 8 -33.03 31.68 -3.92
N LEU A 9 -32.99 31.66 -5.27
CA LEU A 9 -33.63 30.62 -6.09
C LEU A 9 -33.06 29.20 -5.83
N VAL A 10 -31.76 29.08 -5.67
CA VAL A 10 -31.11 27.78 -5.36
C VAL A 10 -31.53 27.31 -3.97
N TYR A 11 -31.51 28.16 -2.97
CA TYR A 11 -31.93 27.83 -1.60
C TYR A 11 -33.38 27.38 -1.56
N GLU A 12 -34.29 28.09 -2.26
CA GLU A 12 -35.69 27.76 -2.34
C GLU A 12 -35.94 26.42 -3.07
N ASN A 13 -35.24 26.16 -4.15
CA ASN A 13 -35.27 24.88 -4.86
C ASN A 13 -34.78 23.71 -3.99
N VAL A 14 -33.70 23.89 -3.22
CA VAL A 14 -33.21 22.88 -2.28
C VAL A 14 -34.25 22.62 -1.17
N ARG A 15 -34.88 23.65 -0.62
CA ARG A 15 -35.90 23.52 0.40
C ARG A 15 -37.15 22.78 -0.12
N ILE A 16 -37.59 23.09 -1.35
CA ILE A 16 -38.69 22.39 -2.01
C ILE A 16 -38.33 20.94 -2.28
N SER A 17 -37.07 20.66 -2.73
CA SER A 17 -36.55 19.30 -2.96
C SER A 17 -36.54 18.48 -1.67
N LEU A 18 -36.14 19.06 -0.53
CA LEU A 18 -36.17 18.40 0.77
C LEU A 18 -37.61 18.11 1.24
N GLY A 19 -38.60 19.00 0.95
CA GLY A 19 -39.98 18.76 1.18
C GLY A 19 -40.55 17.59 0.36
N SER A 20 -40.15 17.53 -0.91
CA SER A 20 -40.49 16.49 -1.87
C SER A 20 -39.96 15.10 -1.47
N ILE A 21 -38.75 15.06 -0.91
CA ILE A 21 -38.11 13.84 -0.35
C ILE A 21 -38.98 13.25 0.77
N ARG A 22 -39.59 14.07 1.62
CA ARG A 22 -40.42 13.62 2.73
C ARG A 22 -41.76 12.99 2.30
N SER A 23 -42.31 13.35 1.15
CA SER A 23 -43.59 12.77 0.69
C SER A 23 -43.45 11.36 0.11
N HIS A 24 -42.21 10.95 -0.32
CA HIS A 24 -41.92 9.61 -0.88
C HIS A 24 -40.69 9.00 -0.26
N MET A 25 -40.59 8.96 1.07
CA MET A 25 -39.39 8.60 1.84
C MET A 25 -38.80 7.25 1.45
N LEU A 26 -39.61 6.21 1.31
CA LEU A 26 -39.12 4.85 1.03
C LEU A 26 -38.34 4.80 -0.29
N ARG A 27 -38.88 5.44 -1.34
CA ARG A 27 -38.27 5.48 -2.68
C ARG A 27 -36.95 6.27 -2.67
N THR A 28 -36.97 7.41 -1.99
CA THR A 28 -35.78 8.28 -1.90
C THR A 28 -34.67 7.60 -1.10
N ILE A 29 -35.01 6.97 0.03
CA ILE A 29 -34.03 6.20 0.83
C ILE A 29 -33.41 5.09 -0.02
N LEU A 30 -34.21 4.35 -0.79
CA LEU A 30 -33.72 3.26 -1.64
C LEU A 30 -32.77 3.76 -2.71
N THR A 31 -33.08 4.92 -3.32
CA THR A 31 -32.21 5.57 -4.31
C THR A 31 -30.90 6.05 -3.70
N VAL A 32 -30.98 6.74 -2.56
CA VAL A 32 -29.82 7.21 -1.80
C VAL A 32 -28.92 6.03 -1.44
N LEU A 33 -29.50 4.91 -0.98
CA LEU A 33 -28.74 3.71 -0.63
C LEU A 33 -28.04 3.09 -1.86
N ILE A 34 -28.72 2.98 -3.01
CA ILE A 34 -28.10 2.44 -4.24
C ILE A 34 -26.90 3.28 -4.65
N ILE A 35 -27.03 4.59 -4.65
CA ILE A 35 -25.92 5.50 -4.97
C ILE A 35 -24.83 5.40 -3.88
N ALA A 36 -25.21 5.37 -2.62
CA ALA A 36 -24.29 5.24 -1.50
C ALA A 36 -23.46 3.96 -1.57
N PHE A 37 -24.07 2.82 -1.87
CA PHE A 37 -23.35 1.55 -2.05
C PHE A 37 -22.38 1.58 -3.23
N GLY A 38 -22.78 2.20 -4.36
CA GLY A 38 -21.90 2.35 -5.51
C GLY A 38 -20.65 3.19 -5.22
N ILE A 39 -20.83 4.35 -4.58
CA ILE A 39 -19.74 5.23 -4.18
C ILE A 39 -18.91 4.63 -3.04
N MET A 40 -19.56 4.00 -2.07
CA MET A 40 -18.90 3.33 -0.96
C MET A 40 -17.94 2.24 -1.47
N ALA A 41 -18.39 1.41 -2.41
CA ALA A 41 -17.53 0.39 -3.00
C ALA A 41 -16.33 1.00 -3.73
N LEU A 42 -16.57 2.02 -4.58
CA LEU A 42 -15.50 2.67 -5.33
C LEU A 42 -14.50 3.35 -4.40
N VAL A 43 -14.96 4.25 -3.53
CA VAL A 43 -14.09 5.01 -2.62
C VAL A 43 -13.40 4.06 -1.62
N GLY A 44 -14.12 3.07 -1.10
CA GLY A 44 -13.59 2.11 -0.14
C GLY A 44 -12.44 1.28 -0.72
N ILE A 45 -12.60 0.72 -1.92
CA ILE A 45 -11.54 -0.07 -2.57
C ILE A 45 -10.35 0.82 -2.94
N LEU A 46 -10.58 2.00 -3.49
CA LEU A 46 -9.49 2.92 -3.86
C LEU A 46 -8.71 3.41 -2.64
N THR A 47 -9.40 3.72 -1.54
CA THR A 47 -8.76 4.06 -0.25
C THR A 47 -7.96 2.90 0.31
N SER A 48 -8.49 1.67 0.24
CA SER A 48 -7.78 0.46 0.66
C SER A 48 -6.50 0.24 -0.15
N ILE A 49 -6.54 0.44 -1.46
CA ILE A 49 -5.36 0.33 -2.33
C ILE A 49 -4.31 1.38 -1.96
N ASP A 50 -4.72 2.61 -1.70
CA ASP A 50 -3.79 3.67 -1.30
C ASP A 50 -3.21 3.41 0.10
N ALA A 51 -4.00 2.85 1.03
CA ALA A 51 -3.52 2.40 2.34
C ALA A 51 -2.45 1.29 2.22
N ILE A 52 -2.68 0.30 1.35
CA ILE A 52 -1.70 -0.75 1.06
C ILE A 52 -0.43 -0.15 0.45
N LYS A 53 -0.56 0.78 -0.50
CA LYS A 53 0.60 1.46 -1.08
C LYS A 53 1.41 2.23 -0.05
N TYR A 54 0.72 2.98 0.81
CA TYR A 54 1.38 3.74 1.88
C TYR A 54 2.13 2.80 2.84
N TYR A 55 1.45 1.75 3.30
CA TYR A 55 2.03 0.72 4.15
C TYR A 55 3.27 0.05 3.53
N LEU A 56 3.19 -0.33 2.25
CA LEU A 56 4.31 -0.92 1.54
C LEU A 56 5.48 0.06 1.44
N ASN A 57 5.21 1.31 1.03
CA ASN A 57 6.26 2.31 0.87
C ASN A 57 6.99 2.61 2.18
N ASP A 58 6.25 2.73 3.30
CA ASP A 58 6.82 2.95 4.62
C ASP A 58 7.70 1.77 5.06
N ASN A 59 7.23 0.54 4.86
CA ASN A 59 8.01 -0.66 5.18
C ASN A 59 9.24 -0.86 4.28
N PHE A 60 9.16 -0.50 2.99
CA PHE A 60 10.32 -0.58 2.09
C PHE A 60 11.39 0.46 2.44
N GLN A 61 11.01 1.65 2.84
CA GLN A 61 11.96 2.64 3.36
C GLN A 61 12.70 2.13 4.60
N MET A 62 12.01 1.39 5.48
CA MET A 62 12.64 0.74 6.65
C MET A 62 13.57 -0.43 6.31
N MET A 63 13.46 -1.02 5.11
CA MET A 63 14.30 -2.15 4.66
C MET A 63 15.61 -1.73 4.00
N GLY A 64 15.94 -0.46 3.98
CA GLY A 64 17.10 0.11 3.30
C GLY A 64 16.70 0.75 1.97
N ALA A 65 16.35 2.03 2.01
CA ALA A 65 16.11 2.81 0.80
C ALA A 65 17.37 2.89 -0.05
N ASN A 66 17.22 2.98 -1.37
CA ASN A 66 18.32 3.16 -2.32
C ASN A 66 19.38 2.05 -2.26
N THR A 67 18.97 0.80 -2.02
CA THR A 67 19.88 -0.33 -1.91
C THR A 67 19.74 -1.29 -3.08
N LEU A 68 20.89 -1.69 -3.66
CA LEU A 68 21.03 -2.81 -4.58
C LEU A 68 21.44 -4.04 -3.78
N THR A 69 20.85 -5.18 -4.07
CA THR A 69 21.27 -6.46 -3.50
C THR A 69 21.69 -7.40 -4.61
N ILE A 70 22.94 -7.87 -4.57
CA ILE A 70 23.48 -8.86 -5.50
C ILE A 70 23.41 -10.24 -4.85
N ARG A 71 22.80 -11.20 -5.56
CA ARG A 71 22.58 -12.59 -5.10
C ARG A 71 22.80 -13.57 -6.24
N ASN A 72 22.93 -14.85 -5.88
CA ASN A 72 22.96 -15.94 -6.86
C ASN A 72 21.57 -16.42 -7.29
N ARG A 73 20.51 -15.79 -6.81
CA ARG A 73 19.12 -16.15 -7.13
C ARG A 73 18.27 -14.90 -7.26
N PRO A 74 17.41 -14.82 -8.28
CA PRO A 74 16.47 -13.71 -8.39
C PRO A 74 15.49 -13.72 -7.21
N MET A 75 15.16 -12.54 -6.72
CA MET A 75 14.13 -12.37 -5.72
C MET A 75 12.76 -12.60 -6.37
N GLN A 76 12.09 -13.72 -6.04
CA GLN A 76 10.78 -14.04 -6.58
C GLN A 76 9.72 -13.89 -5.50
N VAL A 77 8.75 -13.01 -5.74
CA VAL A 77 7.54 -12.89 -4.92
C VAL A 77 6.40 -13.60 -5.65
N HIS A 78 5.88 -14.66 -5.06
CA HIS A 78 4.76 -15.40 -5.62
C HIS A 78 3.45 -14.80 -5.12
N MET A 79 2.70 -14.16 -6.00
CA MET A 79 1.32 -13.73 -5.79
C MET A 79 0.37 -14.56 -6.64
N GLY A 80 0.32 -15.86 -6.42
CA GLY A 80 -0.56 -16.77 -7.16
C GLY A 80 -0.03 -17.12 -8.56
N GLY A 81 -0.23 -18.37 -9.01
CA GLY A 81 0.22 -18.88 -10.30
C GLY A 81 1.35 -19.90 -10.18
N ARG A 82 1.68 -20.54 -11.33
CA ARG A 82 2.74 -21.55 -11.42
C ARG A 82 4.09 -20.84 -11.31
N PRO A 83 4.98 -21.18 -10.35
CA PRO A 83 6.26 -20.51 -10.23
C PRO A 83 7.05 -20.65 -11.53
N PRO A 84 7.61 -19.56 -12.08
CA PRO A 84 8.56 -19.68 -13.17
C PRO A 84 9.74 -20.55 -12.70
N LYS A 85 10.34 -21.31 -13.61
CA LYS A 85 11.53 -22.11 -13.27
C LYS A 85 12.61 -21.16 -12.75
N ALA A 86 12.93 -21.28 -11.46
CA ALA A 86 13.98 -20.47 -10.85
C ALA A 86 15.30 -20.73 -11.58
N LYS A 87 15.91 -19.71 -12.19
CA LYS A 87 17.30 -19.78 -12.65
C LYS A 87 18.19 -19.81 -11.39
N PHE A 88 18.93 -20.89 -11.22
CA PHE A 88 19.94 -20.99 -10.18
C PHE A 88 21.29 -20.63 -10.80
N PHE A 89 21.88 -19.57 -10.30
CA PHE A 89 23.23 -19.17 -10.69
C PHE A 89 24.27 -19.83 -9.76
N ARG A 90 25.54 -19.85 -10.22
CA ARG A 90 26.67 -20.26 -9.39
C ARG A 90 26.73 -19.41 -8.11
N GLU A 91 27.03 -20.02 -6.99
CA GLU A 91 27.17 -19.34 -5.70
C GLU A 91 28.21 -18.21 -5.79
N ILE A 92 27.94 -17.13 -5.06
CA ILE A 92 28.93 -16.06 -4.87
C ILE A 92 29.82 -16.50 -3.71
N THR A 93 31.09 -16.73 -4.01
CA THR A 93 32.05 -17.18 -2.99
C THR A 93 32.45 -16.01 -2.06
N TYR A 94 33.02 -16.35 -0.90
CA TYR A 94 33.54 -15.35 0.04
C TYR A 94 34.58 -14.44 -0.60
N ASP A 95 35.53 -15.04 -1.35
CA ASP A 95 36.59 -14.28 -1.98
C ASP A 95 36.08 -13.35 -3.10
N GLU A 96 35.10 -13.80 -3.89
CA GLU A 96 34.42 -12.95 -4.89
C GLU A 96 33.70 -11.77 -4.22
N ALA A 97 32.97 -12.00 -3.11
CA ALA A 97 32.25 -10.95 -2.42
C ALA A 97 33.16 -9.94 -1.72
N MET A 98 34.24 -10.40 -1.07
CA MET A 98 35.20 -9.51 -0.42
C MET A 98 36.05 -8.74 -1.43
N ARG A 99 36.45 -9.40 -2.54
CA ARG A 99 37.10 -8.73 -3.64
C ARG A 99 36.24 -7.65 -4.24
N PHE A 100 34.95 -7.94 -4.47
CA PHE A 100 33.98 -6.95 -4.92
C PHE A 100 33.91 -5.76 -3.97
N LYS A 101 33.75 -5.98 -2.65
CA LYS A 101 33.69 -4.91 -1.64
C LYS A 101 34.92 -4.01 -1.68
N THR A 102 36.10 -4.59 -1.95
CA THR A 102 37.38 -3.86 -1.98
C THR A 102 37.59 -3.08 -3.28
N GLU A 103 37.19 -3.67 -4.42
CA GLU A 103 37.44 -3.09 -5.75
C GLU A 103 36.32 -2.17 -6.25
N TYR A 104 35.12 -2.19 -5.61
CA TYR A 104 34.00 -1.37 -6.03
C TYR A 104 34.22 0.09 -5.63
N ALA A 105 34.46 0.95 -6.65
CA ALA A 105 34.87 2.33 -6.46
C ALA A 105 33.70 3.35 -6.48
N PHE A 106 32.49 2.91 -6.78
CA PHE A 106 31.33 3.81 -6.85
C PHE A 106 31.03 4.44 -5.47
N PRO A 107 30.65 5.74 -5.39
CA PRO A 107 30.31 6.41 -4.13
C PRO A 107 29.09 5.79 -3.46
N SER A 108 29.32 4.78 -2.64
CA SER A 108 28.27 3.99 -1.99
C SER A 108 28.82 3.26 -0.77
N ASN A 109 27.93 2.84 0.13
CA ASN A 109 28.27 1.93 1.20
C ASN A 109 28.02 0.49 0.75
N THR A 110 29.06 -0.36 0.80
CA THR A 110 28.98 -1.75 0.37
C THR A 110 29.15 -2.68 1.57
N SER A 111 28.25 -3.63 1.74
CA SER A 111 28.30 -4.65 2.78
C SER A 111 28.17 -6.06 2.22
N VAL A 112 28.76 -7.01 2.92
CA VAL A 112 28.68 -8.43 2.59
C VAL A 112 28.03 -9.20 3.73
N TYR A 113 27.08 -10.08 3.39
CA TYR A 113 26.41 -10.90 4.38
C TYR A 113 26.13 -12.31 3.88
N LEU A 114 25.87 -13.20 4.84
CA LEU A 114 25.53 -14.60 4.59
C LEU A 114 24.34 -15.01 5.48
N TYR A 115 23.29 -15.51 4.87
CA TYR A 115 22.19 -16.12 5.63
C TYR A 115 22.58 -17.51 6.12
N ALA A 116 22.84 -17.65 7.41
CA ALA A 116 23.34 -18.91 8.01
C ALA A 116 22.20 -19.93 8.22
N THR A 117 21.13 -19.57 8.90
CA THR A 117 19.99 -20.44 9.16
C THR A 117 18.75 -19.63 9.52
N GLY A 118 17.55 -20.19 9.28
CA GLY A 118 16.27 -19.61 9.72
C GLY A 118 15.64 -20.33 10.90
N THR A 119 16.33 -21.35 11.44
CA THR A 119 15.76 -22.26 12.43
C THR A 119 16.58 -22.33 13.71
N ALA A 120 17.32 -21.27 14.04
CA ALA A 120 18.10 -21.25 15.27
C ALA A 120 17.23 -21.08 16.51
N THR A 121 17.72 -21.66 17.61
CA THR A 121 17.17 -21.43 18.96
C THR A 121 18.22 -20.66 19.76
N LEU A 122 17.82 -19.54 20.35
CA LEU A 122 18.65 -18.77 21.26
C LEU A 122 18.29 -19.14 22.70
N LYS A 123 19.29 -19.22 23.55
CA LYS A 123 19.10 -19.60 24.98
C LYS A 123 19.84 -18.61 25.89
N TYR A 124 19.15 -18.19 26.94
CA TYR A 124 19.73 -17.42 28.01
C TYR A 124 19.19 -17.95 29.35
N ALA A 125 20.09 -18.39 30.25
CA ALA A 125 19.72 -19.05 31.50
C ALA A 125 18.71 -20.20 31.27
N SER A 126 17.53 -20.12 31.86
CA SER A 126 16.43 -21.10 31.68
C SER A 126 15.48 -20.77 30.53
N SER A 127 15.62 -19.60 29.89
CA SER A 127 14.75 -19.15 28.80
C SER A 127 15.31 -19.53 27.44
N LYS A 128 14.41 -19.86 26.51
CA LYS A 128 14.76 -20.15 25.10
C LYS A 128 13.74 -19.58 24.16
N THR A 129 14.17 -19.22 22.94
CA THR A 129 13.27 -18.84 21.84
C THR A 129 12.68 -20.07 21.16
N ASN A 130 11.66 -19.85 20.34
CA ASN A 130 11.23 -20.85 19.36
C ASN A 130 12.34 -21.09 18.31
N PRO A 131 12.38 -22.28 17.67
CA PRO A 131 13.37 -22.61 16.63
C PRO A 131 13.05 -21.94 15.29
N ASN A 132 12.89 -20.62 15.28
CA ASN A 132 12.52 -19.83 14.11
C ASN A 132 13.34 -18.52 14.03
N ILE A 133 14.51 -18.48 14.65
CA ILE A 133 15.34 -17.29 14.66
C ILE A 133 16.30 -17.33 13.48
N PRO A 134 16.24 -16.34 12.56
CA PRO A 134 17.23 -16.17 11.51
C PRO A 134 18.58 -15.74 12.10
N VAL A 135 19.63 -16.46 11.72
CA VAL A 135 21.02 -16.07 12.00
C VAL A 135 21.67 -15.61 10.72
N ILE A 136 22.20 -14.41 10.74
CA ILE A 136 22.82 -13.74 9.58
C ILE A 136 24.24 -13.38 9.96
N GLY A 137 25.19 -13.87 9.18
CA GLY A 137 26.57 -13.39 9.25
C GLY A 137 26.71 -12.09 8.50
N SER A 138 27.19 -11.05 9.16
CA SER A 138 27.28 -9.72 8.57
C SER A 138 28.64 -9.08 8.83
N ASP A 139 29.02 -8.16 7.94
CA ASP A 139 30.13 -7.26 8.19
C ASP A 139 29.66 -6.03 9.01
N ASP A 140 30.57 -5.10 9.24
CA ASP A 140 30.37 -3.89 10.01
C ASP A 140 29.48 -2.84 9.31
N ASP A 141 29.38 -2.86 7.98
CA ASP A 141 28.53 -1.93 7.20
C ASP A 141 27.09 -2.44 7.02
N TYR A 142 26.85 -3.71 7.30
CA TYR A 142 25.56 -4.34 6.97
C TYR A 142 24.35 -3.69 7.66
N LEU A 143 24.46 -3.30 8.93
CA LEU A 143 23.34 -2.67 9.64
C LEU A 143 22.94 -1.37 8.96
N ALA A 144 23.92 -0.55 8.56
CA ALA A 144 23.66 0.71 7.86
C ALA A 144 23.03 0.48 6.48
N THR A 145 23.60 -0.43 5.67
CA THR A 145 23.13 -0.73 4.31
C THR A 145 21.76 -1.43 4.28
N SER A 146 21.37 -2.09 5.37
CA SER A 146 20.07 -2.76 5.51
C SER A 146 19.07 -1.98 6.38
N GLY A 147 19.39 -0.71 6.68
CA GLY A 147 18.50 0.20 7.41
C GLY A 147 18.24 -0.22 8.87
N TYR A 148 19.11 -1.03 9.49
CA TYR A 148 18.97 -1.37 10.90
C TYR A 148 19.58 -0.29 11.79
N GLU A 149 18.83 0.09 12.83
CA GLU A 149 19.30 1.00 13.88
C GLU A 149 19.47 0.22 15.19
N LEU A 150 20.43 0.65 16.00
CA LEU A 150 20.64 0.11 17.33
C LEU A 150 19.82 0.90 18.36
N ALA A 151 19.09 0.21 19.21
CA ALA A 151 18.44 0.80 20.39
C ALA A 151 19.43 0.91 21.54
N LYS A 152 20.34 -0.08 21.70
CA LYS A 152 21.34 -0.14 22.77
C LYS A 152 22.61 -0.83 22.28
N GLY A 153 23.72 -0.48 22.90
CA GLY A 153 25.01 -1.09 22.59
C GLY A 153 25.70 -0.49 21.38
N ARG A 154 26.48 -1.31 20.68
CA ARG A 154 27.28 -0.90 19.52
C ARG A 154 27.26 -1.93 18.40
N ASN A 155 27.68 -1.50 17.22
CA ASN A 155 27.87 -2.36 16.05
C ASN A 155 29.22 -3.16 16.17
N PHE A 156 29.40 -4.11 15.27
CA PHE A 156 30.65 -4.82 15.09
C PHE A 156 31.77 -3.85 14.69
N THR A 157 32.96 -4.13 15.21
CA THR A 157 34.17 -3.48 14.69
C THR A 157 34.75 -4.29 13.52
N PRO A 158 35.51 -3.67 12.61
CA PRO A 158 36.19 -4.40 11.52
C PRO A 158 37.05 -5.58 12.04
N SER A 159 37.71 -5.40 13.18
CA SER A 159 38.51 -6.44 13.81
C SER A 159 37.65 -7.63 14.29
N GLU A 160 36.48 -7.38 14.87
CA GLU A 160 35.56 -8.43 15.30
C GLU A 160 35.02 -9.24 14.13
N VAL A 161 34.75 -8.58 13.00
CA VAL A 161 34.34 -9.23 11.74
C VAL A 161 35.48 -10.07 11.18
N PHE A 162 36.68 -9.49 11.10
CA PHE A 162 37.87 -10.14 10.52
C PHE A 162 38.29 -11.38 11.32
N TYR A 163 38.36 -11.28 12.64
CA TYR A 163 38.75 -12.40 13.50
C TYR A 163 37.60 -13.36 13.86
N GLY A 164 36.37 -13.07 13.43
CA GLY A 164 35.20 -13.91 13.71
C GLY A 164 34.90 -14.01 15.20
N SER A 165 34.88 -12.89 15.92
CA SER A 165 34.63 -12.87 17.37
C SER A 165 33.27 -13.47 17.72
N ASN A 166 33.17 -14.02 18.95
CA ASN A 166 31.90 -14.54 19.48
C ASN A 166 31.04 -13.39 20.05
N SER A 167 30.71 -12.42 19.22
CA SER A 167 29.82 -11.30 19.52
C SER A 167 28.52 -11.42 18.72
N VAL A 168 27.43 -10.88 19.28
CA VAL A 168 26.08 -10.97 18.68
C VAL A 168 25.30 -9.69 18.87
N ILE A 169 24.55 -9.32 17.83
CA ILE A 169 23.53 -8.26 17.88
C ILE A 169 22.18 -8.94 17.70
N ILE A 170 21.23 -8.67 18.58
CA ILE A 170 19.94 -9.35 18.63
C ILE A 170 18.78 -8.39 18.43
N GLY A 171 17.71 -8.86 17.79
CA GLY A 171 16.49 -8.12 17.57
C GLY A 171 15.69 -7.90 18.85
N SER A 172 14.87 -6.85 18.86
CA SER A 172 14.05 -6.46 20.02
C SER A 172 13.11 -7.57 20.49
N ASN A 173 12.53 -8.35 19.58
CA ASN A 173 11.63 -9.44 19.95
C ASN A 173 12.35 -10.61 20.62
N ILE A 174 13.61 -10.87 20.27
CA ILE A 174 14.44 -11.87 20.95
C ILE A 174 14.65 -11.46 22.42
N VAL A 175 14.95 -10.18 22.66
CA VAL A 175 15.10 -9.64 24.01
C VAL A 175 13.83 -9.88 24.83
N LYS A 176 12.66 -9.55 24.29
CA LYS A 176 11.36 -9.77 24.95
C LYS A 176 11.09 -11.24 25.29
N GLN A 177 11.62 -12.18 24.49
CA GLN A 177 11.42 -13.61 24.69
C GLN A 177 12.35 -14.24 25.75
N ILE A 178 13.64 -13.87 25.77
CA ILE A 178 14.63 -14.56 26.60
C ILE A 178 15.11 -13.79 27.84
N PHE A 179 15.01 -12.43 27.82
CA PHE A 179 15.36 -11.61 28.97
C PHE A 179 14.09 -11.23 29.73
N LYS A 180 13.99 -11.69 30.98
CA LYS A 180 12.85 -11.41 31.86
C LYS A 180 13.17 -10.24 32.80
N ASN A 181 12.14 -9.61 33.35
CA ASN A 181 12.26 -8.58 34.39
C ASN A 181 13.09 -7.35 33.98
N ASN A 182 13.04 -6.93 32.73
CA ASN A 182 13.78 -5.77 32.22
C ASN A 182 15.31 -5.86 32.39
N GLU A 183 15.84 -7.08 32.39
CA GLU A 183 17.27 -7.33 32.51
C GLU A 183 18.01 -6.75 31.28
N GLU A 184 19.16 -6.09 31.53
CA GLU A 184 19.97 -5.48 30.46
C GLU A 184 20.64 -6.58 29.62
N PRO A 185 20.37 -6.68 28.31
CA PRO A 185 20.92 -7.74 27.46
C PRO A 185 22.39 -7.52 27.10
N VAL A 186 22.82 -6.24 26.96
CA VAL A 186 24.18 -5.90 26.53
C VAL A 186 25.17 -6.31 27.60
N GLY A 187 26.25 -6.99 27.18
CA GLY A 187 27.25 -7.55 28.10
C GLY A 187 26.91 -8.95 28.63
N ARG A 188 25.74 -9.51 28.29
CA ARG A 188 25.37 -10.88 28.70
C ARG A 188 25.78 -11.89 27.63
N PHE A 189 26.04 -13.11 28.08
CA PHE A 189 26.34 -14.24 27.20
C PHE A 189 25.08 -15.02 26.90
N ILE A 190 24.80 -15.24 25.64
CA ILE A 190 23.71 -16.11 25.17
C ILE A 190 24.26 -17.25 24.33
N THR A 191 23.51 -18.33 24.19
CA THR A 191 23.82 -19.41 23.26
C THR A 191 23.05 -19.21 21.97
N VAL A 192 23.72 -19.20 20.81
CA VAL A 192 23.13 -19.14 19.48
C VAL A 192 23.60 -20.35 18.70
N GLY A 193 22.68 -21.27 18.40
CA GLY A 193 23.06 -22.54 17.76
C GLY A 193 24.18 -23.26 18.46
N PRO A 194 25.35 -23.51 17.81
CA PRO A 194 26.47 -24.24 18.36
C PRO A 194 27.40 -23.43 19.27
N GLY A 195 27.23 -22.11 19.34
CA GLY A 195 28.19 -21.19 19.97
C GLY A 195 27.61 -20.39 21.14
N ARG A 196 28.52 -19.92 22.02
CA ARG A 196 28.22 -18.96 23.08
C ARG A 196 28.74 -17.58 22.67
N TYR A 197 27.88 -16.56 22.73
CA TYR A 197 28.13 -15.22 22.19
C TYR A 197 27.85 -14.14 23.23
N LEU A 198 28.67 -13.10 23.22
CA LEU A 198 28.47 -11.89 23.99
C LEU A 198 27.50 -10.97 23.26
N VAL A 199 26.42 -10.56 23.89
CA VAL A 199 25.51 -9.55 23.32
C VAL A 199 26.18 -8.18 23.38
N ILE A 200 26.46 -7.60 22.22
CA ILE A 200 27.09 -6.28 22.10
C ILE A 200 26.13 -5.18 21.70
N GLY A 201 24.98 -5.54 21.12
CA GLY A 201 23.96 -4.60 20.68
C GLY A 201 22.57 -5.20 20.60
N VAL A 202 21.57 -4.33 20.69
CA VAL A 202 20.15 -4.64 20.52
C VAL A 202 19.59 -3.74 19.45
N LEU A 203 18.88 -4.32 18.49
CA LEU A 203 18.23 -3.59 17.41
C LEU A 203 17.03 -2.80 17.93
N LYS A 204 16.81 -1.64 17.33
CA LYS A 204 15.57 -0.87 17.48
C LYS A 204 14.41 -1.65 16.87
N GLU A 205 13.27 -1.61 17.53
CA GLU A 205 12.05 -2.27 17.05
C GLU A 205 11.58 -1.66 15.73
N LYS A 206 11.40 -2.52 14.72
CA LYS A 206 10.87 -2.16 13.39
C LYS A 206 9.43 -2.62 13.19
N GLY A 207 8.98 -3.58 14.00
CA GLY A 207 7.69 -4.26 13.83
C GLY A 207 7.73 -5.39 12.80
N SER A 208 6.66 -6.17 12.76
CA SER A 208 6.51 -7.25 11.77
C SER A 208 5.65 -6.79 10.61
N SER A 209 6.06 -7.08 9.39
CA SER A 209 5.35 -6.74 8.15
C SER A 209 5.33 -7.91 7.19
N MET A 210 4.17 -8.20 6.61
CA MET A 210 3.97 -9.21 5.55
C MET A 210 4.61 -10.59 5.83
N GLY A 211 4.64 -11.03 7.09
CA GLY A 211 5.26 -12.31 7.48
C GLY A 211 6.78 -12.24 7.70
N PHE A 212 7.42 -11.10 7.43
CA PHE A 212 8.79 -10.82 7.81
C PHE A 212 8.82 -10.14 9.17
N ASN A 213 9.61 -10.68 10.08
CA ASN A 213 9.81 -10.09 11.39
C ASN A 213 11.29 -9.77 11.60
N PRO A 214 11.76 -8.57 11.20
CA PRO A 214 13.14 -8.17 11.36
C PRO A 214 13.59 -8.10 12.82
N ASP A 215 12.63 -7.98 13.75
CA ASP A 215 12.89 -7.97 15.19
C ASP A 215 13.27 -9.34 15.75
N ASN A 216 13.17 -10.40 14.94
CA ASN A 216 13.66 -11.74 15.27
C ASN A 216 15.07 -12.02 14.74
N ASN A 217 15.67 -11.09 14.00
CA ASN A 217 16.99 -11.33 13.41
C ASN A 217 18.10 -11.34 14.47
N CYS A 218 19.06 -12.23 14.24
CA CYS A 218 20.26 -12.38 15.05
C CYS A 218 21.47 -12.21 14.13
N PHE A 219 22.29 -11.19 14.37
CA PHE A 219 23.50 -10.92 13.60
C PHE A 219 24.74 -11.37 14.33
N VAL A 220 25.64 -12.01 13.61
CA VAL A 220 26.95 -12.47 14.08
C VAL A 220 28.02 -12.06 13.07
N PRO A 221 29.28 -11.89 13.46
CA PRO A 221 30.34 -11.54 12.50
C PRO A 221 30.44 -12.54 11.35
N LEU A 222 30.66 -12.03 10.13
CA LEU A 222 30.63 -12.83 8.91
C LEU A 222 31.57 -14.05 8.96
N ASN A 223 32.81 -13.86 9.43
CA ASN A 223 33.78 -14.95 9.53
C ASN A 223 33.41 -15.96 10.65
N ASN A 224 32.71 -15.53 11.70
CA ASN A 224 32.20 -16.45 12.72
C ASN A 224 31.16 -17.41 12.13
N VAL A 225 30.22 -16.89 11.31
CA VAL A 225 29.23 -17.73 10.63
C VAL A 225 29.91 -18.73 9.70
N ARG A 226 30.92 -18.30 8.97
CA ARG A 226 31.70 -19.18 8.09
C ARG A 226 32.32 -20.36 8.85
N GLU A 227 32.77 -20.13 10.06
CA GLU A 227 33.39 -21.17 10.92
C GLU A 227 32.35 -22.04 11.64
N LYS A 228 31.34 -21.41 12.29
CA LYS A 228 30.41 -22.10 13.20
C LYS A 228 29.17 -22.68 12.51
N PHE A 229 28.80 -22.15 11.33
CA PHE A 229 27.64 -22.58 10.55
C PHE A 229 28.06 -23.00 9.12
N PRO A 230 29.00 -23.97 8.98
CA PRO A 230 29.47 -24.35 7.66
C PRO A 230 28.34 -24.91 6.82
N ARG A 231 28.23 -24.39 5.60
CA ARG A 231 27.28 -24.87 4.58
C ARG A 231 28.04 -25.19 3.30
N PRO A 232 27.88 -26.41 2.78
CA PRO A 232 28.28 -26.67 1.41
C PRO A 232 27.46 -25.73 0.50
N ASN A 233 28.09 -25.07 -0.44
CA ASN A 233 27.49 -24.16 -1.39
C ASN A 233 26.86 -22.88 -0.73
N ALA A 234 27.52 -22.34 0.28
CA ALA A 234 27.14 -21.06 0.87
C ALA A 234 27.32 -19.93 -0.18
N SER A 235 26.24 -19.22 -0.50
CA SER A 235 26.30 -18.06 -1.38
C SER A 235 26.22 -16.77 -0.58
N TYR A 236 27.21 -15.94 -0.71
CA TYR A 236 27.24 -14.62 -0.09
C TYR A 236 26.38 -13.64 -0.88
N SER A 237 25.86 -12.66 -0.21
CA SER A 237 25.09 -11.56 -0.80
C SER A 237 25.80 -10.25 -0.53
N ILE A 238 25.67 -9.32 -1.47
CA ILE A 238 26.31 -8.01 -1.39
C ILE A 238 25.20 -6.95 -1.44
N ASN A 239 25.18 -6.05 -0.46
CA ASN A 239 24.34 -4.88 -0.50
C ASN A 239 25.17 -3.66 -0.83
N ILE A 240 24.63 -2.80 -1.69
CA ILE A 240 25.20 -1.54 -2.11
C ILE A 240 24.16 -0.46 -1.89
N THR A 241 24.44 0.49 -1.01
CA THR A 241 23.52 1.60 -0.70
C THR A 241 24.09 2.91 -1.21
N THR A 242 23.34 3.58 -2.08
CA THR A 242 23.71 4.90 -2.61
C THR A 242 23.06 6.01 -1.76
N SER A 243 23.65 7.19 -1.80
CA SER A 243 23.08 8.38 -1.11
C SER A 243 21.77 8.86 -1.73
N ASP A 244 21.55 8.59 -3.03
CA ASP A 244 20.38 9.02 -3.79
C ASP A 244 19.88 7.89 -4.70
N GLY A 245 18.57 7.72 -4.78
CA GLY A 245 17.91 6.74 -5.65
C GLY A 245 18.19 6.95 -7.14
N THR A 246 18.48 8.17 -7.57
CA THR A 246 18.84 8.49 -8.97
C THR A 246 20.16 7.87 -9.41
N LEU A 247 21.02 7.52 -8.46
CA LEU A 247 22.31 6.90 -8.71
C LEU A 247 22.24 5.36 -8.83
N LEU A 248 21.11 4.76 -8.51
CA LEU A 248 20.94 3.30 -8.49
C LEU A 248 21.22 2.65 -9.85
N ASP A 249 20.77 3.23 -10.94
CA ASP A 249 21.00 2.67 -12.29
C ASP A 249 22.48 2.69 -12.68
N ALA A 250 23.18 3.77 -12.34
CA ALA A 250 24.61 3.87 -12.58
C ALA A 250 25.40 2.90 -11.69
N ALA A 251 25.04 2.82 -10.41
CA ALA A 251 25.63 1.88 -9.45
C ALA A 251 25.41 0.42 -9.88
N GLU A 252 24.23 0.08 -10.39
CA GLU A 252 23.92 -1.26 -10.91
C GLU A 252 24.80 -1.63 -12.10
N GLY A 253 24.94 -0.70 -13.08
CA GLY A 253 25.76 -0.93 -14.26
C GLY A 253 27.23 -1.17 -13.91
N GLU A 254 27.79 -0.37 -12.99
CA GLU A 254 29.17 -0.54 -12.53
C GLU A 254 29.35 -1.82 -11.70
N ALA A 255 28.38 -2.13 -10.82
CA ALA A 255 28.39 -3.36 -10.03
C ALA A 255 28.33 -4.60 -10.91
N ALA A 256 27.47 -4.61 -11.93
CA ALA A 256 27.37 -5.70 -12.88
C ALA A 256 28.69 -5.88 -13.66
N GLY A 257 29.27 -4.78 -14.14
CA GLY A 257 30.55 -4.79 -14.85
C GLY A 257 31.67 -5.37 -14.01
N LEU A 258 31.84 -4.88 -12.77
CA LEU A 258 32.87 -5.36 -11.86
C LEU A 258 32.72 -6.84 -11.52
N LEU A 259 31.46 -7.28 -11.19
CA LEU A 259 31.24 -8.68 -10.81
C LEU A 259 31.46 -9.63 -11.99
N ARG A 260 31.16 -9.22 -13.23
CA ARG A 260 31.52 -9.97 -14.45
C ARG A 260 33.03 -10.15 -14.59
N VAL A 261 33.82 -9.11 -14.31
CA VAL A 261 35.29 -9.17 -14.32
C VAL A 261 35.79 -10.12 -13.24
N ILE A 262 35.32 -10.01 -12.01
CA ILE A 262 35.70 -10.87 -10.89
C ILE A 262 35.38 -12.34 -11.21
N ARG A 263 34.24 -12.60 -11.83
CA ARG A 263 33.77 -13.94 -12.21
C ARG A 263 34.30 -14.44 -13.53
N LYS A 264 35.13 -13.64 -14.24
CA LYS A 264 35.74 -13.95 -15.54
C LYS A 264 34.67 -14.37 -16.58
N GLN A 265 33.55 -13.67 -16.62
CA GLN A 265 32.48 -13.92 -17.60
C GLN A 265 32.87 -13.34 -18.96
N ASN A 266 32.55 -14.06 -20.03
CA ASN A 266 32.79 -13.59 -21.39
C ASN A 266 31.80 -12.52 -21.81
N VAL A 267 32.16 -11.72 -22.79
CA VAL A 267 31.26 -10.73 -23.40
C VAL A 267 30.14 -11.47 -24.12
N GLY A 268 28.90 -11.12 -23.82
CA GLY A 268 27.71 -11.76 -24.40
C GLY A 268 27.15 -12.94 -23.62
N GLU A 269 27.80 -13.43 -22.57
CA GLU A 269 27.18 -14.39 -21.63
C GLU A 269 26.14 -13.72 -20.75
N GLU A 270 25.09 -14.48 -20.43
CA GLU A 270 24.11 -14.05 -19.42
C GLU A 270 24.80 -13.92 -18.06
N ASP A 271 24.33 -12.96 -17.25
CA ASP A 271 24.84 -12.76 -15.90
C ASP A 271 24.62 -14.02 -15.05
N SER A 272 25.65 -14.42 -14.31
CA SER A 272 25.61 -15.57 -13.38
C SER A 272 25.18 -15.15 -11.97
N PHE A 273 24.53 -13.98 -11.84
CA PHE A 273 24.04 -13.38 -10.61
C PHE A 273 22.80 -12.55 -10.92
N ASP A 274 22.07 -12.20 -9.88
CA ASP A 274 20.91 -11.31 -9.95
C ASP A 274 21.21 -10.04 -9.15
N ILE A 275 20.91 -8.89 -9.74
CA ILE A 275 20.95 -7.60 -9.03
C ILE A 275 19.50 -7.14 -8.86
N SER A 276 19.05 -7.06 -7.63
CA SER A 276 17.72 -6.57 -7.30
C SER A 276 17.81 -5.23 -6.58
N LYS A 277 17.04 -4.25 -7.06
CA LYS A 277 16.84 -2.97 -6.39
C LYS A 277 15.82 -3.14 -5.28
N SER A 278 16.00 -2.44 -4.17
CA SER A 278 14.98 -2.37 -3.12
C SER A 278 13.61 -1.92 -3.67
N ASP A 279 13.62 -1.04 -4.67
CA ASP A 279 12.42 -0.52 -5.31
C ASP A 279 11.72 -1.52 -6.26
N ASN A 280 12.44 -2.52 -6.78
CA ASN A 280 11.87 -3.49 -7.72
C ASN A 280 10.72 -4.28 -7.08
N LEU A 281 10.87 -4.67 -5.83
CA LEU A 281 9.80 -5.37 -5.10
C LEU A 281 8.59 -4.47 -4.90
N ALA A 282 8.80 -3.22 -4.51
CA ALA A 282 7.75 -2.22 -4.39
C ALA A 282 7.05 -2.00 -5.73
N ASN A 283 7.81 -1.83 -6.81
CA ASN A 283 7.29 -1.61 -8.16
C ASN A 283 6.48 -2.81 -8.67
N MET A 284 6.94 -4.04 -8.48
CA MET A 284 6.18 -5.25 -8.83
C MET A 284 4.84 -5.32 -8.08
N LEU A 285 4.82 -4.97 -6.81
CA LEU A 285 3.59 -4.94 -6.03
C LEU A 285 2.67 -3.80 -6.50
N PHE A 286 3.22 -2.63 -6.80
CA PHE A 286 2.45 -1.49 -7.33
C PHE A 286 1.85 -1.78 -8.71
N GLU A 287 2.54 -2.50 -9.58
CA GLU A 287 1.98 -2.94 -10.86
C GLU A 287 0.79 -3.87 -10.67
N ASN A 288 0.85 -4.82 -9.76
CA ASN A 288 -0.29 -5.67 -9.45
C ASN A 288 -1.47 -4.87 -8.86
N LEU A 289 -1.21 -3.88 -8.02
CA LEU A 289 -2.24 -2.96 -7.49
C LEU A 289 -2.88 -2.10 -8.58
N LYS A 290 -2.17 -1.83 -9.69
CA LYS A 290 -2.73 -1.13 -10.85
C LYS A 290 -3.87 -1.91 -11.51
N TYR A 291 -3.72 -3.22 -11.68
CA TYR A 291 -4.78 -4.08 -12.21
C TYR A 291 -5.99 -4.15 -11.26
N LEU A 292 -5.74 -4.23 -9.96
CA LEU A 292 -6.79 -4.21 -8.95
C LEU A 292 -7.56 -2.87 -8.96
N ARG A 293 -6.84 -1.75 -9.09
CA ARG A 293 -7.44 -0.42 -9.24
C ARG A 293 -8.30 -0.34 -10.51
N LEU A 294 -7.83 -0.86 -11.63
CA LEU A 294 -8.59 -0.88 -12.88
C LEU A 294 -9.89 -1.67 -12.72
N ALA A 295 -9.82 -2.87 -12.15
CA ALA A 295 -10.99 -3.71 -11.89
C ALA A 295 -12.00 -3.00 -10.97
N ALA A 296 -11.54 -2.40 -9.87
CA ALA A 296 -12.37 -1.64 -8.95
C ALA A 296 -13.06 -0.46 -9.64
N THR A 297 -12.34 0.26 -10.50
CA THR A 297 -12.88 1.40 -11.26
C THR A 297 -13.97 0.93 -12.23
N ILE A 298 -13.75 -0.18 -12.95
CA ILE A 298 -14.76 -0.75 -13.87
C ILE A 298 -16.02 -1.16 -13.11
N ILE A 299 -15.87 -1.88 -11.98
CA ILE A 299 -17.00 -2.27 -11.14
C ILE A 299 -17.73 -1.03 -10.60
N GLY A 300 -16.99 -0.02 -10.15
CA GLY A 300 -17.56 1.24 -9.70
C GLY A 300 -18.36 1.97 -10.78
N ILE A 301 -17.88 2.00 -12.01
CA ILE A 301 -18.59 2.60 -13.15
C ILE A 301 -19.88 1.81 -13.45
N ILE A 302 -19.82 0.48 -13.47
CA ILE A 302 -21.00 -0.35 -13.72
C ILE A 302 -22.08 -0.13 -12.65
N THR A 303 -21.68 -0.10 -11.37
CA THR A 303 -22.62 0.17 -10.26
C THR A 303 -23.21 1.57 -10.33
N LEU A 304 -22.43 2.58 -10.73
CA LEU A 304 -22.91 3.95 -10.92
C LEU A 304 -23.88 4.07 -12.12
N ILE A 305 -23.67 3.33 -13.19
CA ILE A 305 -24.63 3.25 -14.31
C ILE A 305 -25.94 2.64 -13.82
N GLY A 306 -25.88 1.56 -13.04
CA GLY A 306 -27.07 0.97 -12.42
C GLY A 306 -27.82 1.96 -11.51
N ALA A 307 -27.07 2.73 -10.71
CA ALA A 307 -27.62 3.80 -9.86
C ALA A 307 -28.26 4.92 -10.68
N ALA A 308 -27.64 5.32 -11.81
CA ALA A 308 -28.18 6.33 -12.71
C ALA A 308 -29.51 5.91 -13.34
N ILE A 309 -29.61 4.65 -13.78
CA ILE A 309 -30.87 4.09 -14.30
C ILE A 309 -31.93 4.02 -13.20
N GLY A 310 -31.57 3.60 -12.00
CA GLY A 310 -32.44 3.58 -10.85
C GLY A 310 -33.00 4.97 -10.52
N LEU A 311 -32.12 5.99 -10.44
CA LEU A 311 -32.52 7.38 -10.19
C LEU A 311 -33.44 7.91 -11.31
N MET A 312 -33.10 7.65 -12.58
CA MET A 312 -33.90 8.06 -13.73
C MET A 312 -35.32 7.47 -13.68
N ASN A 313 -35.44 6.17 -13.41
CA ASN A 313 -36.76 5.51 -13.30
C ASN A 313 -37.59 6.08 -12.18
N ILE A 314 -36.99 6.33 -11.02
CA ILE A 314 -37.68 6.92 -9.85
C ILE A 314 -38.14 8.33 -10.15
N MET A 315 -37.30 9.12 -10.81
CA MET A 315 -37.65 10.48 -11.22
C MET A 315 -38.77 10.50 -12.27
N LEU A 316 -38.79 9.55 -13.23
CA LEU A 316 -39.88 9.43 -14.21
C LEU A 316 -41.21 9.13 -13.56
N VAL A 317 -41.21 8.21 -12.57
CA VAL A 317 -42.43 7.92 -11.80
C VAL A 317 -42.89 9.13 -10.96
N SER A 318 -41.91 9.86 -10.36
CA SER A 318 -42.21 11.08 -9.61
C SER A 318 -42.87 12.15 -10.50
N VAL A 319 -42.43 12.29 -11.75
CA VAL A 319 -43.02 13.22 -12.72
C VAL A 319 -44.48 12.83 -13.01
N THR A 320 -44.76 11.54 -13.24
CA THR A 320 -46.14 11.07 -13.50
C THR A 320 -47.08 11.25 -12.29
N GLU A 321 -46.62 10.97 -11.09
CA GLU A 321 -47.39 11.17 -9.85
C GLU A 321 -47.70 12.64 -9.57
N ARG A 322 -46.86 13.57 -10.04
CA ARG A 322 -47.01 15.03 -9.84
C ARG A 322 -47.45 15.77 -11.09
N THR A 323 -48.00 15.07 -12.10
CA THR A 323 -48.41 15.67 -13.34
C THR A 323 -49.37 16.87 -13.16
N ARG A 324 -50.39 16.70 -12.27
CA ARG A 324 -51.37 17.75 -11.93
C ARG A 324 -50.72 18.98 -11.27
N GLU A 325 -49.82 18.74 -10.34
CA GLU A 325 -49.06 19.80 -9.64
C GLU A 325 -48.20 20.62 -10.60
N ILE A 326 -47.50 19.94 -11.54
CA ILE A 326 -46.75 20.58 -12.61
C ILE A 326 -47.65 21.38 -13.52
N GLY A 327 -48.83 20.84 -13.86
CA GLY A 327 -49.83 21.52 -14.67
C GLY A 327 -50.30 22.84 -14.04
N VAL A 328 -50.65 22.80 -12.73
CA VAL A 328 -51.04 24.01 -11.98
C VAL A 328 -49.92 25.06 -11.99
N ARG A 329 -48.68 24.66 -11.70
CA ARG A 329 -47.53 25.59 -11.70
C ARG A 329 -47.32 26.25 -13.08
N LYS A 330 -47.51 25.52 -14.16
CA LYS A 330 -47.43 26.05 -15.52
C LYS A 330 -48.60 26.98 -15.86
N ALA A 331 -49.80 26.66 -15.41
CA ALA A 331 -50.98 27.51 -15.60
C ALA A 331 -50.84 28.85 -14.86
N ILE A 332 -50.12 28.90 -13.73
CA ILE A 332 -49.82 30.15 -13.01
C ILE A 332 -48.58 30.90 -13.61
N GLY A 333 -47.95 30.36 -14.65
CA GLY A 333 -46.90 31.07 -15.39
C GLY A 333 -45.48 30.54 -15.19
N ALA A 334 -45.27 29.36 -14.61
CA ALA A 334 -43.94 28.76 -14.51
C ALA A 334 -43.39 28.39 -15.88
N THR A 335 -42.16 28.84 -16.19
CA THR A 335 -41.51 28.55 -17.45
C THR A 335 -41.01 27.11 -17.53
N ARG A 336 -40.88 26.56 -18.75
CA ARG A 336 -40.27 25.23 -19.00
C ARG A 336 -38.90 25.10 -18.33
N ARG A 337 -38.11 26.17 -18.34
CA ARG A 337 -36.77 26.22 -17.76
C ARG A 337 -36.83 26.10 -16.23
N THR A 338 -37.78 26.74 -15.63
CA THR A 338 -38.00 26.67 -14.13
C THR A 338 -38.32 25.25 -13.70
N ILE A 339 -39.28 24.60 -14.36
CA ILE A 339 -39.66 23.20 -14.04
C ILE A 339 -38.47 22.24 -14.25
N ARG A 340 -37.79 22.36 -15.40
CA ARG A 340 -36.61 21.55 -15.68
C ARG A 340 -35.52 21.68 -14.60
N ASN A 341 -35.18 22.93 -14.27
CA ASN A 341 -34.14 23.18 -13.24
C ASN A 341 -34.55 22.65 -11.86
N GLN A 342 -35.80 22.72 -11.48
CA GLN A 342 -36.29 22.19 -10.22
C GLN A 342 -36.07 20.67 -10.14
N PHE A 343 -36.47 19.89 -11.16
CA PHE A 343 -36.25 18.44 -11.18
C PHE A 343 -34.77 18.06 -11.26
N LEU A 344 -33.92 18.84 -11.96
CA LEU A 344 -32.47 18.64 -11.98
C LEU A 344 -31.85 18.88 -10.61
N VAL A 345 -32.25 19.93 -9.89
CA VAL A 345 -31.78 20.18 -8.51
C VAL A 345 -32.21 19.06 -7.58
N GLU A 346 -33.44 18.55 -7.73
CA GLU A 346 -33.92 17.40 -6.94
C GLU A 346 -33.06 16.17 -7.17
N ALA A 347 -32.73 15.83 -8.43
CA ALA A 347 -31.82 14.73 -8.75
C ALA A 347 -30.42 14.93 -8.16
N VAL A 348 -29.87 16.14 -8.25
CA VAL A 348 -28.56 16.47 -7.69
C VAL A 348 -28.54 16.34 -6.17
N VAL A 349 -29.58 16.83 -5.48
CA VAL A 349 -29.66 16.72 -4.01
C VAL A 349 -29.71 15.26 -3.57
N ILE A 350 -30.54 14.43 -4.20
CA ILE A 350 -30.63 13.00 -3.89
C ILE A 350 -29.29 12.30 -4.14
N ALA A 351 -28.65 12.57 -5.28
CA ALA A 351 -27.37 11.95 -5.62
C ALA A 351 -26.24 12.39 -4.67
N GLN A 352 -26.20 13.67 -4.29
CA GLN A 352 -25.17 14.17 -3.37
C GLN A 352 -25.37 13.63 -1.94
N LEU A 353 -26.60 13.44 -1.48
CA LEU A 353 -26.86 12.77 -0.21
C LEU A 353 -26.38 11.32 -0.23
N GLY A 354 -26.67 10.58 -1.31
CA GLY A 354 -26.14 9.23 -1.50
C GLY A 354 -24.62 9.21 -1.58
N GLY A 355 -24.02 10.15 -2.35
CA GLY A 355 -22.58 10.31 -2.47
C GLY A 355 -21.89 10.59 -1.14
N LEU A 356 -22.42 11.50 -0.35
CA LEU A 356 -21.88 11.85 0.96
C LEU A 356 -21.87 10.63 1.91
N LEU A 357 -22.98 9.92 2.00
CA LEU A 357 -23.05 8.67 2.79
C LEU A 357 -22.07 7.62 2.25
N GLY A 358 -22.02 7.43 0.93
CA GLY A 358 -21.10 6.50 0.29
C GLY A 358 -19.63 6.83 0.56
N ILE A 359 -19.24 8.10 0.49
CA ILE A 359 -17.88 8.57 0.80
C ILE A 359 -17.55 8.30 2.27
N ILE A 360 -18.43 8.65 3.21
CA ILE A 360 -18.20 8.43 4.64
C ILE A 360 -17.97 6.94 4.92
N PHE A 361 -18.87 6.07 4.46
CA PHE A 361 -18.74 4.64 4.66
C PHE A 361 -17.54 4.04 3.87
N GLY A 362 -17.26 4.55 2.67
CA GLY A 362 -16.11 4.16 1.89
C GLY A 362 -14.78 4.46 2.60
N ILE A 363 -14.63 5.66 3.16
CA ILE A 363 -13.47 6.03 3.98
C ILE A 363 -13.39 5.16 5.24
N ALA A 364 -14.50 4.89 5.90
CA ALA A 364 -14.54 4.05 7.10
C ALA A 364 -14.08 2.62 6.81
N ILE A 365 -14.57 2.00 5.72
CA ILE A 365 -14.16 0.65 5.29
C ILE A 365 -12.69 0.64 4.85
N GLY A 366 -12.27 1.61 4.04
CA GLY A 366 -10.89 1.71 3.56
C GLY A 366 -9.89 1.86 4.71
N ASN A 367 -10.19 2.70 5.70
CA ASN A 367 -9.36 2.86 6.89
C ASN A 367 -9.49 1.70 7.88
N GLY A 368 -10.62 1.00 7.90
CA GLY A 368 -10.75 -0.26 8.65
C GLY A 368 -9.73 -1.31 8.19
N LEU A 369 -9.53 -1.45 6.88
CA LEU A 369 -8.47 -2.29 6.33
C LEU A 369 -7.09 -1.73 6.65
N SER A 370 -6.87 -0.41 6.55
CA SER A 370 -5.62 0.25 6.91
C SER A 370 -5.19 -0.09 8.34
N LEU A 371 -6.11 0.01 9.30
CA LEU A 371 -5.84 -0.36 10.70
C LEU A 371 -5.56 -1.85 10.86
N ALA A 372 -6.27 -2.72 10.14
CA ALA A 372 -6.05 -4.17 10.19
C ALA A 372 -4.65 -4.60 9.71
N ILE A 373 -4.06 -3.86 8.76
CA ILE A 373 -2.69 -4.11 8.26
C ILE A 373 -1.63 -3.34 9.04
N GLY A 374 -2.00 -2.54 10.05
CA GLY A 374 -1.06 -1.75 10.86
C GLY A 374 -0.60 -0.45 10.19
N SER A 375 -1.35 0.08 9.24
CA SER A 375 -1.07 1.37 8.60
C SER A 375 -1.74 2.53 9.32
N SER A 376 -1.33 3.76 9.02
CA SER A 376 -1.92 4.97 9.57
C SER A 376 -3.26 5.31 8.92
N PHE A 377 -4.06 6.14 9.61
CA PHE A 377 -5.31 6.67 9.05
C PHE A 377 -5.03 7.60 7.88
N LEU A 378 -5.71 7.36 6.75
CA LEU A 378 -5.54 8.11 5.50
C LEU A 378 -6.85 8.81 5.12
N VAL A 379 -6.76 10.11 4.81
CA VAL A 379 -7.87 10.85 4.20
C VAL A 379 -7.64 10.90 2.68
N PRO A 380 -8.42 10.18 1.87
CA PRO A 380 -8.20 10.04 0.44
C PRO A 380 -8.82 11.22 -0.34
N TRP A 381 -8.29 12.42 -0.22
CA TRP A 381 -8.80 13.64 -0.86
C TRP A 381 -9.11 13.50 -2.36
N PRO A 382 -8.24 12.86 -3.20
CA PRO A 382 -8.53 12.67 -4.61
C PRO A 382 -9.80 11.85 -4.86
N TRP A 383 -10.05 10.83 -4.06
CA TRP A 383 -11.22 9.94 -4.21
C TRP A 383 -12.50 10.57 -3.68
N ILE A 384 -12.40 11.44 -2.66
CA ILE A 384 -13.53 12.26 -2.20
C ILE A 384 -13.98 13.19 -3.32
N LEU A 385 -13.05 13.93 -3.92
CA LEU A 385 -13.36 14.84 -5.02
C LEU A 385 -13.93 14.10 -6.24
N LEU A 386 -13.35 12.96 -6.59
CA LEU A 386 -13.83 12.08 -7.65
C LEU A 386 -15.26 11.60 -7.35
N GLY A 387 -15.54 11.15 -6.14
CA GLY A 387 -16.87 10.68 -5.72
C GLY A 387 -17.94 11.77 -5.85
N VAL A 388 -17.66 12.96 -5.34
CA VAL A 388 -18.55 14.13 -5.48
C VAL A 388 -18.82 14.49 -6.94
N THR A 389 -17.76 14.52 -7.77
CA THR A 389 -17.88 14.83 -9.19
C THR A 389 -18.66 13.77 -9.95
N LEU A 390 -18.42 12.49 -9.66
CA LEU A 390 -19.18 11.38 -10.27
C LEU A 390 -20.66 11.42 -9.87
N CYS A 391 -20.98 11.67 -8.60
CA CYS A 391 -22.37 11.84 -8.15
C CYS A 391 -23.08 12.97 -8.88
N PHE A 392 -22.38 14.09 -9.07
CA PHE A 392 -22.91 15.22 -9.84
C PHE A 392 -23.16 14.85 -11.30
N GLY A 393 -22.22 14.15 -11.93
CA GLY A 393 -22.36 13.66 -13.31
C GLY A 393 -23.52 12.68 -13.47
N VAL A 394 -23.63 11.69 -12.56
CA VAL A 394 -24.76 10.73 -12.52
C VAL A 394 -26.08 11.45 -12.37
N ALA A 395 -26.19 12.42 -11.45
CA ALA A 395 -27.41 13.20 -11.24
C ALA A 395 -27.84 13.96 -12.48
N LEU A 396 -26.91 14.60 -13.20
CA LEU A 396 -27.20 15.32 -14.44
C LEU A 396 -27.70 14.37 -15.54
N VAL A 397 -26.96 13.27 -15.78
CA VAL A 397 -27.31 12.34 -16.85
C VAL A 397 -28.65 11.66 -16.56
N SER A 398 -28.89 11.19 -15.35
CA SER A 398 -30.13 10.50 -14.96
C SER A 398 -31.31 11.44 -14.80
N GLY A 399 -31.10 12.71 -14.38
CA GLY A 399 -32.13 13.70 -14.16
C GLY A 399 -32.59 14.43 -15.42
N LEU A 400 -31.77 14.50 -16.49
CA LEU A 400 -32.09 15.25 -17.71
C LEU A 400 -33.34 14.76 -18.43
N LEU A 401 -33.51 13.44 -18.62
CA LEU A 401 -34.68 12.87 -19.29
C LEU A 401 -35.98 13.12 -18.51
N PRO A 402 -36.09 12.82 -17.22
CA PRO A 402 -37.28 13.11 -16.44
C PRO A 402 -37.59 14.62 -16.36
N ALA A 403 -36.56 15.44 -16.15
CA ALA A 403 -36.73 16.89 -16.08
C ALA A 403 -37.26 17.50 -17.40
N ASN A 404 -36.77 17.03 -18.54
CA ASN A 404 -37.28 17.45 -19.84
C ASN A 404 -38.73 16.97 -20.07
N LYS A 405 -39.06 15.74 -19.64
CA LYS A 405 -40.45 15.21 -19.71
C LYS A 405 -41.39 16.09 -18.91
N ALA A 406 -41.03 16.43 -17.67
CA ALA A 406 -41.79 17.33 -16.82
C ALA A 406 -41.96 18.73 -17.39
N ALA A 407 -40.87 19.28 -17.99
CA ALA A 407 -40.85 20.57 -18.60
C ALA A 407 -41.72 20.65 -19.88
N ASN A 408 -42.01 19.57 -20.56
CA ASN A 408 -42.79 19.52 -21.80
C ASN A 408 -44.27 19.10 -21.60
N LEU A 409 -44.69 18.80 -20.39
CA LEU A 409 -46.09 18.51 -20.11
C LEU A 409 -47.01 19.68 -20.50
N ASP A 410 -48.15 19.40 -21.14
CA ASP A 410 -49.17 20.42 -21.46
C ASP A 410 -49.99 20.75 -20.19
N PRO A 411 -50.16 22.03 -19.85
CA PRO A 411 -50.99 22.44 -18.69
C PRO A 411 -52.42 21.93 -18.74
N VAL A 412 -53.03 21.95 -19.94
CA VAL A 412 -54.44 21.55 -20.12
C VAL A 412 -54.60 20.05 -19.89
N ASP A 413 -53.77 19.26 -20.54
CA ASP A 413 -53.79 17.80 -20.40
C ASP A 413 -53.40 17.35 -18.97
N SER A 414 -52.46 18.08 -18.35
CA SER A 414 -52.00 17.80 -16.99
C SER A 414 -53.09 18.06 -15.93
N LEU A 415 -53.98 19.03 -16.12
CA LEU A 415 -55.10 19.34 -15.22
C LEU A 415 -56.28 18.36 -15.37
N ARG A 416 -56.32 17.64 -16.51
CA ARG A 416 -57.39 16.67 -16.82
C ARG A 416 -56.98 15.24 -16.39
N TYR A 417 -55.75 15.05 -15.95
CA TYR A 417 -55.25 13.77 -15.47
C TYR A 417 -55.81 13.47 -14.06
N GLU A 418 -56.60 12.39 -13.96
CA GLU A 418 -57.07 11.83 -12.69
C GLU A 418 -56.03 10.91 -12.05
#